data_f24e078eed2ea3ab55b4706dded3e17b
#
_entry.id   f24e078eed2ea3ab55b4706dded3e17b
#
_cell.length_a   1.000
_cell.length_b   1.000
_cell.length_c   1.000
_cell.angle_alpha   90.00
_cell.angle_beta   90.00
_cell.angle_gamma   90.00
#
_symmetry.space_group_name_H-M   'P 1'
#
loop_
_entity.id
_entity.type
_entity.pdbx_description
1 polymer ?
#
loop_
_entity_poly.entity_id
_entity_poly.type
_entity_poly.pdbx_seq_one_letter_code
_entity_poly.pdbx_strand_id
1 'polypeptide(L)'
;SGALSSDRLWHFEPKSFIRHFRKCSWLDSDVIEKIMVANTKSTEKLQISKISKKVTEYFGAINTIINKYNLYSVNRKCHFLGQGAVESESLLSMQEVSQQQLIENGVHKGGAIVGLSTKKESDLGHWYGELAEEKDDYFSGKKYNSKGNLITGSYSWINGNCGDVDAQKYRGRGFKMLTGLDTYSSYWVYRGWLSINDFDRYWWDDPQYKKKNPPKMKKRFPQIDSPQKITENTYNCLDTGGFFIVGFRGKTVRIMDGDKNGKVDDNQVIENVTSAINGGYKGLAERKIFTKKAKEVIGDDVE
;
A
#
# COMPACT_ATOMS: atom_id res chain seq x y z
N SER A 1 7.62 30.89 23.64
CA SER A 1 6.56 31.35 22.73
C SER A 1 6.92 32.75 22.25
N GLY A 2 7.63 32.85 21.12
CA GLY A 2 7.92 34.13 20.47
C GLY A 2 6.71 34.57 19.67
N ALA A 3 5.81 35.33 20.29
CA ALA A 3 4.81 36.08 19.54
C ALA A 3 5.53 37.09 18.64
N LEU A 4 5.20 37.11 17.37
CA LEU A 4 5.68 38.13 16.44
C LEU A 4 5.24 39.50 16.96
N SER A 5 6.19 40.43 17.13
CA SER A 5 5.89 41.79 17.57
C SER A 5 4.91 42.44 16.60
N SER A 6 3.79 42.95 17.13
CA SER A 6 2.74 43.63 16.34
C SER A 6 3.22 44.93 15.68
N ASP A 7 4.39 45.44 16.07
CA ASP A 7 4.92 46.72 15.63
C ASP A 7 5.79 46.66 14.37
N ARG A 8 5.95 45.47 13.78
CA ARG A 8 6.70 45.29 12.55
C ARG A 8 5.79 44.78 11.45
N LEU A 9 5.67 45.55 10.38
CA LEU A 9 5.11 45.11 9.11
C LEU A 9 6.05 44.07 8.48
N TRP A 10 5.55 42.86 8.40
CA TRP A 10 6.26 41.75 7.74
C TRP A 10 5.86 41.72 6.27
N HIS A 11 6.78 42.07 5.41
CA HIS A 11 6.59 41.93 3.97
C HIS A 11 7.11 40.58 3.52
N PHE A 12 6.20 39.71 3.15
CA PHE A 12 6.56 38.46 2.49
C PHE A 12 6.50 38.68 0.98
N GLU A 13 7.61 38.43 0.31
CA GLU A 13 7.61 38.37 -1.14
C GLU A 13 6.79 37.12 -1.53
N PRO A 14 5.72 37.24 -2.35
CA PRO A 14 4.82 36.10 -2.62
C PRO A 14 5.54 34.89 -3.20
N LYS A 15 6.55 35.10 -4.07
CA LYS A 15 7.35 34.00 -4.63
C LYS A 15 8.16 33.28 -3.58
N SER A 16 8.76 34.00 -2.63
CA SER A 16 9.50 33.40 -1.50
C SER A 16 8.58 32.65 -0.54
N PHE A 17 7.37 33.18 -0.32
CA PHE A 17 6.34 32.50 0.46
C PHE A 17 5.90 31.21 -0.21
N ILE A 18 5.58 31.23 -1.51
CA ILE A 18 5.23 30.05 -2.31
C ILE A 18 6.39 29.05 -2.33
N ARG A 19 7.63 29.51 -2.54
CA ARG A 19 8.83 28.66 -2.47
C ARG A 19 9.00 28.01 -1.09
N HIS A 20 8.74 28.75 -0.02
CA HIS A 20 8.79 28.24 1.34
C HIS A 20 7.74 27.16 1.58
N PHE A 21 6.49 27.39 1.16
CA PHE A 21 5.42 26.41 1.25
C PHE A 21 5.67 25.19 0.36
N ARG A 22 6.24 25.36 -0.82
CA ARG A 22 6.71 24.25 -1.66
C ARG A 22 7.83 23.46 -0.97
N LYS A 23 8.75 24.15 -0.29
CA LYS A 23 9.74 23.49 0.58
C LYS A 23 9.11 22.77 1.79
N CYS A 24 7.96 23.23 2.27
CA CYS A 24 7.16 22.60 3.31
C CYS A 24 6.33 21.41 2.81
N SER A 25 6.63 20.86 1.62
CA SER A 25 6.18 19.56 1.14
C SER A 25 4.82 19.47 0.47
N TRP A 26 4.09 20.57 0.32
CA TRP A 26 2.82 20.53 -0.40
C TRP A 26 3.07 20.36 -1.92
N LEU A 27 2.51 19.30 -2.49
CA LEU A 27 2.57 19.04 -3.93
C LEU A 27 1.28 19.50 -4.58
N ASP A 28 1.38 20.16 -5.74
CA ASP A 28 0.23 20.49 -6.55
C ASP A 28 -0.35 19.24 -7.23
N SER A 29 -1.65 19.28 -7.56
CA SER A 29 -2.33 18.17 -8.24
C SER A 29 -1.67 17.82 -9.57
N ASP A 30 -1.23 18.82 -10.32
CA ASP A 30 -0.57 18.66 -11.61
C ASP A 30 0.78 17.93 -11.49
N VAL A 31 1.51 18.19 -10.41
CA VAL A 31 2.77 17.48 -10.11
C VAL A 31 2.48 16.01 -9.85
N ILE A 32 1.48 15.73 -9.02
CA ILE A 32 1.08 14.34 -8.72
C ILE A 32 0.59 13.63 -9.98
N GLU A 33 -0.21 14.30 -10.81
CA GLU A 33 -0.72 13.75 -12.06
C GLU A 33 0.40 13.37 -13.02
N LYS A 34 1.36 14.28 -13.25
CA LYS A 34 2.54 14.02 -14.10
C LYS A 34 3.30 12.78 -13.64
N ILE A 35 3.38 12.54 -12.33
CA ILE A 35 4.00 11.33 -11.78
C ILE A 35 3.13 10.11 -12.05
N MET A 36 1.85 10.17 -11.75
CA MET A 36 0.95 9.00 -11.84
C MET A 36 0.73 8.53 -13.28
N VAL A 37 0.81 9.42 -14.27
CA VAL A 37 0.70 9.04 -15.69
C VAL A 37 2.03 8.66 -16.34
N ALA A 38 3.15 8.68 -15.61
CA ALA A 38 4.50 8.54 -16.19
C ALA A 38 4.72 7.23 -16.97
N ASN A 39 3.99 6.17 -16.68
CA ASN A 39 4.05 4.89 -17.38
C ASN A 39 2.86 4.66 -18.34
N THR A 40 2.06 5.69 -18.60
CA THR A 40 0.88 5.62 -19.47
C THR A 40 1.21 6.30 -20.80
N LYS A 41 0.90 5.66 -21.93
CA LYS A 41 1.13 6.24 -23.25
C LYS A 41 0.20 7.41 -23.48
N SER A 42 0.67 8.45 -24.15
CA SER A 42 -0.14 9.64 -24.47
C SER A 42 -1.38 9.34 -25.35
N THR A 43 -1.38 8.20 -26.05
CA THR A 43 -2.51 7.70 -26.82
C THR A 43 -3.61 7.08 -25.96
N GLU A 44 -3.32 6.70 -24.72
CA GLU A 44 -4.24 6.06 -23.77
C GLU A 44 -5.08 7.10 -23.01
N LYS A 45 -5.77 7.98 -23.75
CA LYS A 45 -6.52 9.12 -23.19
C LYS A 45 -7.53 8.74 -22.10
N LEU A 46 -8.21 7.61 -22.25
CA LEU A 46 -9.18 7.12 -21.26
C LEU A 46 -8.50 6.76 -19.93
N GLN A 47 -7.34 6.12 -20.01
CA GLN A 47 -6.56 5.74 -18.82
C GLN A 47 -6.04 7.00 -18.10
N ILE A 48 -5.49 7.94 -18.84
CA ILE A 48 -5.05 9.24 -18.32
C ILE A 48 -6.21 9.95 -17.61
N SER A 49 -7.38 10.03 -18.24
CA SER A 49 -8.57 10.68 -17.63
C SER A 49 -9.00 10.01 -16.32
N LYS A 50 -8.94 8.67 -16.24
CA LYS A 50 -9.22 7.93 -14.99
C LYS A 50 -8.20 8.26 -13.90
N ILE A 51 -6.91 8.32 -14.24
CA ILE A 51 -5.84 8.68 -13.31
C ILE A 51 -6.03 10.11 -12.81
N SER A 52 -6.28 11.09 -13.71
CA SER A 52 -6.51 12.49 -13.34
C SER A 52 -7.66 12.64 -12.34
N LYS A 53 -8.76 11.93 -12.57
CA LYS A 53 -9.89 11.88 -11.62
C LYS A 53 -9.47 11.35 -10.26
N LYS A 54 -8.67 10.27 -10.22
CA LYS A 54 -8.15 9.71 -8.97
C LYS A 54 -7.15 10.63 -8.28
N VAL A 55 -6.29 11.32 -9.02
CA VAL A 55 -5.40 12.33 -8.45
C VAL A 55 -6.21 13.42 -7.75
N THR A 56 -7.26 13.94 -8.36
CA THR A 56 -8.15 14.94 -7.73
C THR A 56 -8.77 14.39 -6.44
N GLU A 57 -9.19 13.12 -6.43
CA GLU A 57 -9.78 12.46 -5.26
C GLU A 57 -8.77 12.29 -4.11
N TYR A 58 -7.52 11.89 -4.42
CA TYR A 58 -6.50 11.53 -3.43
C TYR A 58 -5.54 12.66 -3.07
N PHE A 59 -5.53 13.76 -3.79
CA PHE A 59 -4.60 14.89 -3.66
C PHE A 59 -4.42 15.38 -2.22
N GLY A 60 -5.52 15.68 -1.52
CA GLY A 60 -5.48 16.16 -0.14
C GLY A 60 -4.90 15.12 0.82
N ALA A 61 -5.28 13.85 0.63
CA ALA A 61 -4.77 12.75 1.45
C ALA A 61 -3.27 12.52 1.24
N ILE A 62 -2.77 12.58 0.00
CA ILE A 62 -1.34 12.44 -0.31
C ILE A 62 -0.53 13.48 0.47
N ASN A 63 -0.91 14.75 0.38
CA ASN A 63 -0.22 15.83 1.07
C ASN A 63 -0.29 15.68 2.60
N THR A 64 -1.46 15.29 3.12
CA THR A 64 -1.64 15.03 4.55
C THR A 64 -0.72 13.93 5.04
N ILE A 65 -0.56 12.85 4.27
CA ILE A 65 0.29 11.71 4.65
C ILE A 65 1.77 12.04 4.53
N ILE A 66 2.19 12.75 3.48
CA ILE A 66 3.55 13.28 3.37
C ILE A 66 3.92 14.09 4.62
N ASN A 67 3.00 14.93 5.08
CA ASN A 67 3.18 15.77 6.25
C ASN A 67 3.23 14.93 7.55
N LYS A 68 2.23 14.08 7.75
CA LYS A 68 2.11 13.22 8.94
C LYS A 68 3.36 12.38 9.20
N TYR A 69 3.96 11.83 8.15
CA TYR A 69 5.09 10.91 8.23
C TYR A 69 6.46 11.55 7.98
N ASN A 70 6.54 12.88 7.96
CA ASN A 70 7.79 13.63 7.73
C ASN A 70 8.52 13.22 6.44
N LEU A 71 7.76 12.99 5.37
CA LEU A 71 8.30 12.65 4.05
C LEU A 71 8.65 13.91 3.26
N TYR A 72 9.28 14.91 3.90
CA TYR A 72 9.47 16.25 3.33
C TYR A 72 10.55 16.35 2.27
N SER A 73 11.62 15.55 2.37
CA SER A 73 12.69 15.66 1.39
C SER A 73 12.21 15.22 0.01
N VAL A 74 12.81 15.80 -1.04
CA VAL A 74 12.52 15.43 -2.43
C VAL A 74 12.63 13.92 -2.61
N ASN A 75 13.72 13.31 -2.13
CA ASN A 75 13.94 11.88 -2.24
C ASN A 75 12.85 11.04 -1.58
N ARG A 76 12.45 11.38 -0.34
CA ARG A 76 11.39 10.64 0.37
C ARG A 76 10.06 10.73 -0.36
N LYS A 77 9.69 11.92 -0.86
CA LYS A 77 8.47 12.11 -1.68
C LYS A 77 8.52 11.28 -2.95
N CYS A 78 9.63 11.38 -3.69
CA CYS A 78 9.80 10.66 -4.96
C CYS A 78 9.70 9.15 -4.78
N HIS A 79 10.37 8.61 -3.78
CA HIS A 79 10.30 7.18 -3.48
C HIS A 79 8.91 6.78 -2.94
N PHE A 80 8.29 7.58 -2.08
CA PHE A 80 6.94 7.32 -1.59
C PHE A 80 5.92 7.23 -2.73
N LEU A 81 5.93 8.23 -3.62
CA LEU A 81 5.02 8.28 -4.76
C LEU A 81 5.35 7.21 -5.81
N GLY A 82 6.62 7.06 -6.16
CA GLY A 82 7.04 6.09 -7.17
C GLY A 82 6.75 4.64 -6.78
N GLN A 83 6.98 4.29 -5.53
CA GLN A 83 6.65 2.96 -5.02
C GLN A 83 5.12 2.77 -4.94
N GLY A 84 4.38 3.78 -4.49
CA GLY A 84 2.93 3.71 -4.38
C GLY A 84 2.21 3.67 -5.72
N ALA A 85 2.73 4.37 -6.73
CA ALA A 85 2.17 4.35 -8.07
C ALA A 85 2.13 2.93 -8.67
N VAL A 86 3.16 2.11 -8.43
CA VAL A 86 3.17 0.73 -8.88
C VAL A 86 2.20 -0.15 -8.09
N GLU A 87 2.20 -0.04 -6.77
CA GLU A 87 1.31 -0.86 -5.91
C GLU A 87 -0.18 -0.56 -6.13
N SER A 88 -0.51 0.69 -6.41
CA SER A 88 -1.90 1.15 -6.57
C SER A 88 -2.32 1.32 -8.02
N GLU A 89 -1.51 0.84 -8.99
CA GLU A 89 -1.77 1.07 -10.42
C GLU A 89 -2.08 2.55 -10.71
N SER A 90 -1.21 3.44 -10.24
CA SER A 90 -1.41 4.90 -10.37
C SER A 90 -2.70 5.41 -9.70
N LEU A 91 -2.99 4.97 -8.49
CA LEU A 91 -4.18 5.27 -7.69
C LEU A 91 -5.49 4.63 -8.19
N LEU A 92 -5.45 3.85 -9.25
CA LEU A 92 -6.65 3.23 -9.82
C LEU A 92 -7.14 2.04 -8.99
N SER A 93 -6.23 1.34 -8.30
CA SER A 93 -6.54 0.17 -7.48
C SER A 93 -5.93 0.33 -6.08
N MET A 94 -6.79 0.39 -5.08
CA MET A 94 -6.39 0.44 -3.67
C MET A 94 -6.64 -0.88 -2.95
N GLN A 95 -6.97 -1.93 -3.69
CA GLN A 95 -7.23 -3.25 -3.16
C GLN A 95 -6.94 -4.31 -4.23
N GLU A 96 -6.33 -5.41 -3.83
CA GLU A 96 -6.23 -6.59 -4.68
C GLU A 96 -7.63 -7.14 -4.99
N VAL A 97 -7.84 -7.49 -6.26
CA VAL A 97 -9.14 -7.96 -6.73
C VAL A 97 -9.49 -9.33 -6.14
N SER A 98 -10.77 -9.55 -5.87
CA SER A 98 -11.28 -10.87 -5.51
C SER A 98 -11.43 -11.77 -6.74
N GLN A 99 -11.59 -13.07 -6.50
CA GLN A 99 -11.95 -14.01 -7.57
C GLN A 99 -13.26 -13.61 -8.25
N GLN A 100 -14.22 -13.14 -7.47
CA GLN A 100 -15.50 -12.67 -8.00
C GLN A 100 -15.32 -11.52 -8.99
N GLN A 101 -14.52 -10.52 -8.65
CA GLN A 101 -14.25 -9.39 -9.56
C GLN A 101 -13.54 -9.83 -10.84
N LEU A 102 -12.66 -10.82 -10.78
CA LEU A 102 -12.03 -11.37 -11.96
C LEU A 102 -13.04 -12.09 -12.87
N ILE A 103 -13.99 -12.80 -12.30
CA ILE A 103 -15.10 -13.44 -13.03
C ILE A 103 -15.96 -12.37 -13.71
N GLU A 104 -16.38 -11.34 -12.98
CA GLU A 104 -17.16 -10.23 -13.49
C GLU A 104 -16.45 -9.47 -14.61
N ASN A 105 -15.14 -9.33 -14.53
CA ASN A 105 -14.30 -8.72 -15.55
C ASN A 105 -14.01 -9.63 -16.77
N GLY A 106 -14.62 -10.83 -16.82
CA GLY A 106 -14.48 -11.76 -17.93
C GLY A 106 -13.16 -12.52 -17.98
N VAL A 107 -12.37 -12.44 -16.92
CA VAL A 107 -11.08 -13.20 -16.81
C VAL A 107 -11.35 -14.67 -16.51
N HIS A 108 -12.55 -14.99 -16.02
CA HIS A 108 -12.97 -16.35 -15.69
C HIS A 108 -14.27 -16.71 -16.41
N LYS A 109 -14.41 -17.97 -16.73
CA LYS A 109 -15.65 -18.54 -17.31
C LYS A 109 -16.19 -19.64 -16.40
N GLY A 110 -17.46 -19.54 -16.05
CA GLY A 110 -18.16 -20.60 -15.32
C GLY A 110 -17.63 -20.94 -13.95
N GLY A 111 -17.11 -19.95 -13.22
CA GLY A 111 -16.55 -20.16 -11.88
C GLY A 111 -15.17 -20.83 -11.86
N ALA A 112 -14.70 -21.33 -13.00
CA ALA A 112 -13.34 -21.82 -13.16
C ALA A 112 -12.43 -20.71 -13.70
N ILE A 113 -11.30 -20.56 -13.08
CA ILE A 113 -10.30 -19.63 -13.57
C ILE A 113 -9.70 -20.20 -14.84
N VAL A 114 -9.74 -19.44 -15.93
CA VAL A 114 -9.22 -19.89 -17.21
C VAL A 114 -7.74 -20.22 -17.06
N GLY A 115 -7.38 -21.46 -17.34
CA GLY A 115 -6.02 -21.98 -17.21
C GLY A 115 -5.62 -22.47 -15.81
N LEU A 116 -6.55 -22.47 -14.86
CA LEU A 116 -6.28 -22.96 -13.50
C LEU A 116 -6.74 -24.37 -13.21
N SER A 117 -7.52 -24.97 -14.11
CA SER A 117 -7.87 -26.40 -14.02
C SER A 117 -6.67 -27.33 -13.95
N THR A 118 -5.49 -26.84 -14.36
CA THR A 118 -4.22 -27.58 -14.30
C THR A 118 -3.25 -27.05 -13.25
N LYS A 119 -3.55 -25.90 -12.61
CA LYS A 119 -2.70 -25.35 -11.56
C LYS A 119 -3.14 -25.87 -10.21
N LYS A 120 -2.19 -26.23 -9.37
CA LYS A 120 -2.45 -26.53 -7.95
C LYS A 120 -3.00 -25.28 -7.29
N GLU A 121 -3.91 -25.46 -6.32
CA GLU A 121 -4.44 -24.34 -5.52
C GLU A 121 -3.33 -23.51 -4.87
N SER A 122 -2.18 -24.14 -4.56
CA SER A 122 -0.97 -23.45 -4.08
C SER A 122 -0.38 -22.44 -5.08
N ASP A 123 -0.67 -22.59 -6.37
CA ASP A 123 -0.17 -21.68 -7.41
C ASP A 123 -1.08 -20.47 -7.61
N LEU A 124 -2.21 -20.45 -6.90
CA LEU A 124 -3.20 -19.38 -6.99
C LEU A 124 -2.76 -18.10 -6.30
N GLY A 125 -1.72 -18.16 -5.51
CA GLY A 125 -1.01 -17.03 -4.91
C GLY A 125 -1.86 -15.91 -4.29
N HIS A 126 -2.66 -15.28 -5.09
CA HIS A 126 -3.51 -14.14 -4.75
C HIS A 126 -5.00 -14.39 -5.00
N TRP A 127 -5.44 -15.63 -4.97
CA TRP A 127 -6.85 -15.95 -5.13
C TRP A 127 -7.61 -15.78 -3.84
N TYR A 128 -8.60 -14.93 -3.85
CA TYR A 128 -9.26 -14.42 -2.66
C TYR A 128 -10.74 -14.78 -2.60
N GLY A 129 -11.06 -16.03 -2.93
CA GLY A 129 -12.37 -16.58 -2.72
C GLY A 129 -13.42 -16.28 -3.78
N GLU A 130 -14.58 -16.90 -3.59
CA GLU A 130 -15.69 -16.91 -4.53
C GLU A 130 -16.73 -15.82 -4.27
N LEU A 131 -16.64 -15.09 -3.14
CA LEU A 131 -17.65 -14.14 -2.72
C LEU A 131 -17.12 -12.70 -2.74
N ALA A 132 -18.09 -11.80 -2.88
CA ALA A 132 -17.84 -10.38 -2.85
C ALA A 132 -17.18 -9.96 -1.53
N GLU A 133 -16.38 -8.92 -1.61
CA GLU A 133 -15.49 -8.44 -0.57
C GLU A 133 -16.18 -7.97 0.71
N GLU A 134 -17.45 -7.60 0.59
CA GLU A 134 -18.25 -7.05 1.67
C GLU A 134 -18.86 -8.13 2.59
N LYS A 135 -18.68 -9.41 2.26
CA LYS A 135 -19.25 -10.50 3.07
C LYS A 135 -18.19 -11.11 3.99
N ASP A 136 -17.92 -10.44 5.09
CA ASP A 136 -16.99 -10.94 6.10
C ASP A 136 -17.36 -12.32 6.69
N ASP A 137 -18.65 -12.67 6.72
CA ASP A 137 -19.12 -13.98 7.14
C ASP A 137 -18.53 -15.13 6.31
N TYR A 138 -18.19 -14.86 5.06
CA TYR A 138 -17.50 -15.83 4.21
C TYR A 138 -16.13 -16.20 4.78
N PHE A 139 -15.43 -15.26 5.39
CA PHE A 139 -14.08 -15.45 5.91
C PHE A 139 -14.04 -16.20 7.24
N SER A 140 -15.16 -16.38 7.92
CA SER A 140 -15.19 -16.96 9.25
C SER A 140 -15.03 -18.49 9.30
N GLY A 141 -15.24 -19.20 8.20
CA GLY A 141 -15.34 -20.66 8.24
C GLY A 141 -14.56 -21.45 7.18
N LYS A 142 -14.26 -20.89 6.03
CA LYS A 142 -13.75 -21.67 4.88
C LYS A 142 -12.24 -21.62 4.74
N LYS A 143 -11.54 -22.50 5.45
CA LYS A 143 -10.09 -22.75 5.22
C LYS A 143 -9.86 -23.96 4.32
N TYR A 144 -10.90 -24.55 3.76
CA TYR A 144 -10.86 -25.77 3.00
C TYR A 144 -11.79 -25.68 1.80
N ASN A 145 -11.37 -26.28 0.69
CA ASN A 145 -12.22 -26.38 -0.49
C ASN A 145 -13.40 -27.35 -0.24
N SER A 146 -14.31 -27.45 -1.21
CA SER A 146 -15.46 -28.36 -1.16
C SER A 146 -15.10 -29.84 -0.97
N LYS A 147 -13.85 -30.24 -1.31
CA LYS A 147 -13.32 -31.58 -1.12
C LYS A 147 -12.68 -31.80 0.27
N GLY A 148 -12.74 -30.80 1.13
CA GLY A 148 -12.14 -30.85 2.46
C GLY A 148 -10.60 -30.73 2.48
N ASN A 149 -9.98 -30.33 1.37
CA ASN A 149 -8.54 -30.08 1.32
C ASN A 149 -8.24 -28.66 1.78
N LEU A 150 -7.17 -28.50 2.55
CA LEU A 150 -6.69 -27.19 2.92
C LEU A 150 -6.33 -26.40 1.65
N ILE A 151 -6.93 -25.22 1.50
CA ILE A 151 -6.57 -24.31 0.42
C ILE A 151 -5.30 -23.58 0.84
N THR A 152 -4.21 -23.86 0.16
CA THR A 152 -2.90 -23.27 0.42
C THR A 152 -2.52 -22.36 -0.72
N GLY A 153 -2.68 -21.07 -0.52
CA GLY A 153 -2.13 -20.05 -1.42
C GLY A 153 -0.77 -19.56 -0.93
N SER A 154 -0.06 -18.78 -1.73
CA SER A 154 1.26 -18.22 -1.37
C SER A 154 1.27 -17.46 -0.04
N TYR A 155 0.14 -16.94 0.38
CA TYR A 155 -0.01 -16.14 1.60
C TYR A 155 -0.80 -16.84 2.70
N SER A 156 -1.20 -18.09 2.53
CA SER A 156 -2.05 -18.80 3.52
C SER A 156 -1.42 -18.92 4.92
N TRP A 157 -0.09 -19.02 4.97
CA TRP A 157 0.66 -19.15 6.21
C TRP A 157 1.80 -18.13 6.34
N ILE A 158 1.73 -17.08 5.56
CA ILE A 158 2.71 -16.01 5.52
C ILE A 158 2.09 -14.74 6.12
N ASN A 159 2.92 -13.90 6.72
CA ASN A 159 2.50 -12.61 7.29
C ASN A 159 1.38 -12.76 8.33
N GLY A 160 1.43 -13.81 9.15
CA GLY A 160 0.48 -14.04 10.22
C GLY A 160 -0.87 -14.64 9.80
N ASN A 161 -1.09 -14.94 8.54
CA ASN A 161 -2.33 -15.55 8.07
C ASN A 161 -2.46 -17.00 8.57
N CYS A 162 -3.65 -17.39 8.99
CA CYS A 162 -3.99 -18.74 9.39
C CYS A 162 -4.81 -19.44 8.30
N GLY A 163 -4.16 -19.73 7.19
CA GLY A 163 -4.77 -20.41 6.05
C GLY A 163 -5.32 -19.44 4.99
N ASP A 164 -6.06 -19.99 4.06
CA ASP A 164 -6.52 -19.33 2.85
C ASP A 164 -7.57 -18.22 3.12
N VAL A 165 -8.45 -18.49 4.09
CA VAL A 165 -9.45 -17.48 4.50
C VAL A 165 -8.79 -16.18 4.97
N ASP A 166 -7.74 -16.28 5.77
CA ASP A 166 -7.00 -15.11 6.23
C ASP A 166 -6.25 -14.45 5.06
N ALA A 167 -5.73 -15.23 4.12
CA ALA A 167 -5.10 -14.68 2.92
C ALA A 167 -6.08 -13.83 2.11
N GLN A 168 -7.33 -14.27 2.00
CA GLN A 168 -8.40 -13.53 1.33
C GLN A 168 -8.84 -12.31 2.13
N LYS A 169 -9.09 -12.49 3.43
CA LYS A 169 -9.54 -11.43 4.33
C LYS A 169 -8.53 -10.30 4.43
N TYR A 170 -7.24 -10.63 4.54
CA TYR A 170 -6.14 -9.69 4.72
C TYR A 170 -5.29 -9.53 3.45
N ARG A 171 -5.95 -9.56 2.27
CA ARG A 171 -5.31 -9.25 1.00
C ARG A 171 -4.80 -7.83 0.95
N GLY A 172 -3.97 -7.54 -0.03
CA GLY A 172 -3.37 -6.22 -0.18
C GLY A 172 -4.41 -5.11 -0.29
N ARG A 173 -4.32 -4.12 0.61
CA ARG A 173 -5.16 -2.90 0.59
C ARG A 173 -4.33 -1.66 0.88
N GLY A 174 -4.80 -0.55 0.32
CA GLY A 174 -4.21 0.77 0.47
C GLY A 174 -3.00 1.00 -0.45
N PHE A 175 -2.40 2.16 -0.32
CA PHE A 175 -1.40 2.70 -1.26
C PHE A 175 -0.11 1.87 -1.36
N LYS A 176 0.16 0.97 -0.41
CA LYS A 176 1.31 0.04 -0.40
C LYS A 176 0.89 -1.41 -0.30
N MET A 177 -0.36 -1.72 -0.58
CA MET A 177 -0.89 -3.08 -0.53
C MET A 177 -0.52 -3.79 0.77
N LEU A 178 -0.97 -3.22 1.89
CA LEU A 178 -0.80 -3.81 3.21
C LEU A 178 -1.41 -5.22 3.22
N THR A 179 -0.62 -6.25 3.49
CA THR A 179 -1.02 -7.65 3.29
C THR A 179 -0.70 -8.50 4.51
N GLY A 180 -1.64 -9.38 4.88
CA GLY A 180 -1.49 -10.36 5.94
C GLY A 180 -1.89 -9.88 7.33
N LEU A 181 -2.39 -10.82 8.15
CA LEU A 181 -2.94 -10.54 9.48
C LEU A 181 -1.93 -9.83 10.40
N ASP A 182 -0.65 -10.16 10.33
CA ASP A 182 0.38 -9.51 11.15
C ASP A 182 0.49 -8.00 10.82
N THR A 183 0.58 -7.67 9.55
CA THR A 183 0.67 -6.26 9.11
C THR A 183 -0.62 -5.49 9.39
N TYR A 184 -1.77 -6.13 9.17
CA TYR A 184 -3.07 -5.55 9.52
C TYR A 184 -3.20 -5.31 11.03
N SER A 185 -2.86 -6.28 11.87
CA SER A 185 -2.95 -6.12 13.32
C SER A 185 -2.02 -5.00 13.83
N SER A 186 -0.82 -4.92 13.28
CA SER A 186 0.11 -3.83 13.59
C SER A 186 -0.45 -2.46 13.21
N TYR A 187 -1.09 -2.35 12.04
CA TYR A 187 -1.75 -1.13 11.61
C TYR A 187 -2.98 -0.81 12.46
N TRP A 188 -3.82 -1.81 12.80
CA TRP A 188 -4.98 -1.64 13.68
C TRP A 188 -4.59 -1.13 15.06
N VAL A 189 -3.53 -1.68 15.64
CA VAL A 189 -2.97 -1.21 16.92
C VAL A 189 -2.48 0.24 16.78
N TYR A 190 -1.73 0.54 15.73
CA TYR A 190 -1.27 1.90 15.45
C TYR A 190 -2.41 2.91 15.34
N ARG A 191 -3.54 2.52 14.75
CA ARG A 191 -4.73 3.36 14.61
C ARG A 191 -5.62 3.38 15.86
N GLY A 192 -5.29 2.62 16.89
CA GLY A 192 -6.15 2.46 18.06
C GLY A 192 -7.46 1.71 17.81
N TRP A 193 -7.54 0.96 16.71
CA TRP A 193 -8.72 0.16 16.36
C TRP A 193 -8.70 -1.24 16.97
N LEU A 194 -7.56 -1.66 17.47
CA LEU A 194 -7.33 -2.92 18.18
C LEU A 194 -6.37 -2.65 19.34
N SER A 195 -6.65 -3.22 20.53
CA SER A 195 -5.72 -3.17 21.63
C SER A 195 -4.63 -4.21 21.49
N ILE A 196 -3.38 -3.83 21.78
CA ILE A 196 -2.25 -4.77 21.85
C ILE A 196 -2.47 -5.87 22.91
N ASN A 197 -3.36 -5.63 23.88
CA ASN A 197 -3.70 -6.57 24.95
C ASN A 197 -4.77 -7.59 24.53
N ASP A 198 -5.41 -7.42 23.38
CA ASP A 198 -6.49 -8.30 22.92
C ASP A 198 -5.98 -9.59 22.27
N PHE A 199 -4.70 -9.65 21.92
CA PHE A 199 -4.08 -10.80 21.29
C PHE A 199 -2.67 -11.04 21.83
N ASP A 200 -2.14 -12.25 21.58
CA ASP A 200 -0.80 -12.62 22.01
C ASP A 200 0.20 -12.34 20.89
N ARG A 201 1.27 -11.62 21.22
CA ARG A 201 2.36 -11.40 20.29
C ARG A 201 2.92 -12.74 19.81
N TYR A 202 3.20 -12.90 18.54
CA TYR A 202 3.68 -14.16 17.94
C TYR A 202 2.67 -15.30 18.07
N TRP A 203 1.36 -15.04 17.85
CA TRP A 203 0.33 -16.10 17.85
C TRP A 203 0.62 -17.23 16.86
N TRP A 204 1.37 -16.93 15.79
CA TRP A 204 1.78 -17.91 14.77
C TRP A 204 2.79 -18.93 15.27
N ASP A 205 3.43 -18.72 16.42
CA ASP A 205 4.30 -19.72 17.10
C ASP A 205 3.49 -20.78 17.87
N ASP A 206 2.16 -20.65 17.93
CA ASP A 206 1.32 -21.64 18.56
C ASP A 206 1.42 -22.97 17.80
N PRO A 207 1.62 -24.11 18.47
CA PRO A 207 1.72 -25.43 17.83
C PRO A 207 0.50 -25.80 16.99
N GLN A 208 -0.65 -25.17 17.22
CA GLN A 208 -1.89 -25.42 16.48
C GLN A 208 -2.09 -24.48 15.28
N TYR A 209 -1.23 -23.49 15.11
CA TYR A 209 -1.40 -22.41 14.12
C TYR A 209 -1.71 -22.91 12.70
N LYS A 210 -1.00 -23.93 12.22
CA LYS A 210 -1.15 -24.47 10.87
C LYS A 210 -2.04 -25.72 10.79
N LYS A 211 -2.75 -26.08 11.86
CA LYS A 211 -3.54 -27.31 11.89
C LYS A 211 -4.97 -27.11 11.44
N LYS A 212 -5.55 -28.21 10.96
CA LYS A 212 -6.91 -28.26 10.41
C LYS A 212 -7.97 -27.97 11.48
N ASN A 213 -9.06 -27.31 11.05
CA ASN A 213 -10.31 -27.00 11.76
C ASN A 213 -10.24 -26.24 13.06
N PRO A 214 -10.71 -25.02 12.93
CA PRO A 214 -9.84 -23.91 13.18
C PRO A 214 -8.90 -24.29 14.28
N PRO A 215 -7.64 -24.02 14.17
CA PRO A 215 -6.67 -24.54 15.13
C PRO A 215 -7.13 -24.18 16.53
N LYS A 216 -7.23 -25.14 17.43
CA LYS A 216 -7.47 -24.90 18.86
C LYS A 216 -6.21 -24.27 19.45
N MET A 217 -5.99 -23.03 19.10
CA MET A 217 -4.84 -22.27 19.54
C MET A 217 -4.92 -21.98 21.03
N LYS A 218 -3.79 -22.07 21.71
CA LYS A 218 -3.63 -21.57 23.08
C LYS A 218 -3.38 -20.07 23.08
N LYS A 219 -2.65 -19.56 22.07
CA LYS A 219 -2.41 -18.14 21.89
C LYS A 219 -3.62 -17.50 21.21
N ARG A 220 -4.01 -16.33 21.71
CA ARG A 220 -5.05 -15.51 21.10
C ARG A 220 -4.50 -14.84 19.86
N PHE A 221 -5.13 -14.99 18.73
CA PHE A 221 -4.79 -14.25 17.52
C PHE A 221 -5.64 -12.98 17.40
N PRO A 222 -5.17 -11.93 16.68
CA PRO A 222 -5.92 -10.70 16.56
C PRO A 222 -7.23 -10.91 15.79
N GLN A 223 -8.30 -10.30 16.28
CA GLN A 223 -9.61 -10.31 15.64
C GLN A 223 -9.83 -8.98 14.91
N ILE A 224 -9.96 -9.03 13.60
CA ILE A 224 -10.22 -7.86 12.76
C ILE A 224 -11.46 -8.20 11.92
N ASP A 225 -12.58 -7.57 12.21
CA ASP A 225 -13.85 -7.87 11.57
C ASP A 225 -14.07 -7.08 10.28
N SER A 226 -13.47 -5.91 10.16
CA SER A 226 -13.67 -4.98 9.04
C SER A 226 -12.36 -4.59 8.36
N PRO A 227 -11.65 -5.53 7.68
CA PRO A 227 -10.38 -5.24 7.03
C PRO A 227 -10.50 -4.21 5.89
N GLN A 228 -11.68 -4.10 5.25
CA GLN A 228 -12.02 -3.10 4.25
C GLN A 228 -12.01 -1.66 4.78
N LYS A 229 -11.94 -1.44 6.09
CA LYS A 229 -11.78 -0.12 6.71
C LYS A 229 -10.61 0.68 6.15
N ILE A 230 -9.60 -0.01 5.62
CA ILE A 230 -8.49 0.62 4.91
C ILE A 230 -8.98 1.38 3.66
N THR A 231 -9.95 0.85 2.95
CA THR A 231 -10.43 1.41 1.67
C THR A 231 -11.69 2.26 1.79
N GLU A 232 -12.21 2.47 3.00
CA GLU A 232 -13.41 3.30 3.23
C GLU A 232 -13.24 4.77 2.80
N ASN A 233 -12.02 5.28 2.88
CA ASN A 233 -11.74 6.66 2.49
C ASN A 233 -10.28 6.84 2.04
N THR A 234 -10.04 7.94 1.35
CA THR A 234 -8.74 8.26 0.76
C THR A 234 -7.62 8.38 1.80
N TYR A 235 -7.94 8.93 2.98
CA TYR A 235 -6.97 9.06 4.05
C TYR A 235 -6.49 7.69 4.54
N ASN A 236 -7.39 6.75 4.83
CA ASN A 236 -7.01 5.41 5.29
C ASN A 236 -6.18 4.68 4.23
N CYS A 237 -6.56 4.79 2.94
CA CYS A 237 -5.78 4.22 1.84
C CYS A 237 -4.32 4.70 1.84
N LEU A 238 -4.11 6.00 1.96
CA LEU A 238 -2.76 6.58 1.91
C LEU A 238 -2.00 6.40 3.22
N ASP A 239 -2.71 6.43 4.35
CA ASP A 239 -2.13 6.27 5.69
C ASP A 239 -1.43 4.92 5.87
N THR A 240 -1.99 3.85 5.30
CA THR A 240 -1.32 2.54 5.27
C THR A 240 0.05 2.59 4.60
N GLY A 241 0.20 3.39 3.55
CA GLY A 241 1.47 3.58 2.85
C GLY A 241 2.52 4.27 3.72
N GLY A 242 2.14 5.34 4.39
CA GLY A 242 3.00 6.05 5.33
C GLY A 242 3.38 5.18 6.53
N PHE A 243 2.39 4.51 7.14
CA PHE A 243 2.62 3.56 8.23
C PHE A 243 3.59 2.44 7.81
N PHE A 244 3.37 1.82 6.65
CA PHE A 244 4.21 0.71 6.19
C PHE A 244 5.67 1.12 6.03
N ILE A 245 5.92 2.26 5.39
CA ILE A 245 7.29 2.73 5.13
C ILE A 245 7.97 3.23 6.40
N VAL A 246 7.28 4.03 7.22
CA VAL A 246 7.90 4.73 8.35
C VAL A 246 7.76 3.93 9.64
N GLY A 247 6.59 3.38 9.91
CA GLY A 247 6.31 2.66 11.15
C GLY A 247 6.72 1.19 11.10
N PHE A 248 6.34 0.48 10.04
CA PHE A 248 6.57 -0.96 9.96
C PHE A 248 7.92 -1.31 9.34
N ARG A 249 8.36 -0.56 8.33
CA ARG A 249 9.64 -0.75 7.61
C ARG A 249 10.57 0.46 7.78
N GLY A 250 10.71 0.99 8.98
CA GLY A 250 11.42 2.25 9.26
C GLY A 250 12.86 2.36 8.72
N LYS A 251 13.53 1.24 8.42
CA LYS A 251 14.81 1.25 7.70
C LYS A 251 14.70 1.83 6.28
N THR A 252 13.54 1.72 5.66
CA THR A 252 13.29 2.19 4.28
C THR A 252 13.54 3.68 4.14
N VAL A 253 13.13 4.47 5.14
CA VAL A 253 13.36 5.93 5.13
C VAL A 253 14.85 6.27 5.07
N ARG A 254 15.69 5.54 5.81
CA ARG A 254 17.15 5.74 5.79
C ARG A 254 17.76 5.40 4.42
N ILE A 255 17.21 4.39 3.75
CA ILE A 255 17.63 4.01 2.40
C ILE A 255 17.24 5.11 1.41
N MET A 256 16.03 5.68 1.52
CA MET A 256 15.60 6.82 0.72
C MET A 256 16.52 8.04 0.91
N ASP A 257 16.98 8.28 2.15
CA ASP A 257 17.90 9.37 2.47
C ASP A 257 19.31 9.13 1.96
N GLY A 258 19.67 7.91 1.62
CA GLY A 258 20.98 7.54 1.08
C GLY A 258 21.30 8.18 -0.28
N ASP A 259 20.27 8.67 -0.97
CA ASP A 259 20.38 9.42 -2.24
C ASP A 259 20.86 10.88 -2.05
N LYS A 260 21.54 11.16 -0.95
CA LYS A 260 22.00 12.51 -0.64
C LYS A 260 23.06 12.99 -1.63
N ASN A 261 22.78 14.13 -2.25
CA ASN A 261 23.72 14.91 -3.06
C ASN A 261 24.13 14.29 -4.40
N GLY A 262 23.33 13.46 -5.04
CA GLY A 262 23.62 12.90 -6.38
C GLY A 262 24.88 12.02 -6.44
N LYS A 263 25.40 11.57 -5.29
CA LYS A 263 26.61 10.74 -5.20
C LYS A 263 26.35 9.24 -5.29
N VAL A 264 25.10 8.82 -5.10
CA VAL A 264 24.70 7.42 -5.21
C VAL A 264 23.89 7.29 -6.48
N ASP A 265 24.14 6.24 -7.27
CA ASP A 265 23.33 5.94 -8.45
C ASP A 265 21.86 5.80 -8.04
N ASP A 266 21.02 6.65 -8.58
CA ASP A 266 19.57 6.66 -8.36
C ASP A 266 18.93 5.30 -8.57
N ASN A 267 19.39 4.54 -9.55
CA ASN A 267 18.90 3.19 -9.82
C ASN A 267 19.17 2.26 -8.63
N GLN A 268 20.36 2.36 -8.04
CA GLN A 268 20.73 1.55 -6.88
C GLN A 268 19.86 1.89 -5.66
N VAL A 269 19.58 3.17 -5.43
CA VAL A 269 18.69 3.58 -4.32
C VAL A 269 17.27 3.08 -4.56
N ILE A 270 16.74 3.20 -5.78
CA ILE A 270 15.41 2.67 -6.12
C ILE A 270 15.36 1.15 -5.91
N GLU A 271 16.39 0.42 -6.32
CA GLU A 271 16.52 -1.02 -6.10
C GLU A 271 16.50 -1.38 -4.61
N ASN A 272 17.31 -0.68 -3.81
CA ASN A 272 17.39 -0.89 -2.38
C ASN A 272 16.06 -0.57 -1.67
N VAL A 273 15.39 0.51 -2.05
CA VAL A 273 14.06 0.86 -1.53
C VAL A 273 13.02 -0.19 -1.93
N THR A 274 13.04 -0.64 -3.18
CA THR A 274 12.15 -1.69 -3.69
C THR A 274 12.32 -2.99 -2.90
N SER A 275 13.56 -3.42 -2.74
CA SER A 275 13.89 -4.63 -1.97
C SER A 275 13.46 -4.51 -0.50
N ALA A 276 13.66 -3.34 0.12
CA ALA A 276 13.26 -3.10 1.51
C ALA A 276 11.73 -3.14 1.70
N ILE A 277 10.95 -2.74 0.69
CA ILE A 277 9.49 -2.74 0.72
C ILE A 277 8.94 -4.13 0.41
N ASN A 278 9.41 -4.77 -0.66
CA ASN A 278 8.81 -5.98 -1.22
C ASN A 278 9.54 -7.29 -0.85
N GLY A 279 10.72 -7.21 -0.26
CA GLY A 279 11.59 -8.36 -0.09
C GLY A 279 12.18 -8.91 -1.39
N GLY A 280 12.06 -8.16 -2.50
CA GLY A 280 12.53 -8.52 -3.85
C GLY A 280 12.38 -7.37 -4.84
N TYR A 281 12.51 -7.66 -6.12
CA TYR A 281 12.56 -6.66 -7.21
C TYR A 281 11.33 -6.66 -8.12
N LYS A 282 10.20 -7.16 -7.65
CA LYS A 282 8.96 -7.16 -8.45
C LYS A 282 8.55 -5.73 -8.80
N GLY A 283 8.28 -5.48 -10.09
CA GLY A 283 7.89 -4.16 -10.60
C GLY A 283 9.02 -3.12 -10.58
N LEU A 284 10.30 -3.54 -10.55
CA LEU A 284 11.43 -2.60 -10.45
C LEU A 284 11.52 -1.64 -11.62
N ALA A 285 11.22 -2.11 -12.85
CA ALA A 285 11.29 -1.27 -14.05
C ALA A 285 10.29 -0.10 -13.95
N GLU A 286 9.05 -0.40 -13.59
CA GLU A 286 7.99 0.58 -13.39
C GLU A 286 8.31 1.53 -12.22
N ARG A 287 8.83 1.01 -11.12
CA ARG A 287 9.25 1.83 -9.98
C ARG A 287 10.36 2.81 -10.35
N LYS A 288 11.28 2.41 -11.22
CA LYS A 288 12.31 3.31 -11.78
C LYS A 288 11.66 4.42 -12.61
N ILE A 289 10.69 4.10 -13.49
CA ILE A 289 9.98 5.11 -14.29
C ILE A 289 9.29 6.14 -13.40
N PHE A 290 8.46 5.69 -12.48
CA PHE A 290 7.70 6.59 -11.61
C PHE A 290 8.59 7.43 -10.67
N THR A 291 9.62 6.80 -10.06
CA THR A 291 10.50 7.52 -9.14
C THR A 291 11.37 8.55 -9.86
N LYS A 292 11.89 8.21 -11.05
CA LYS A 292 12.65 9.17 -11.87
C LYS A 292 11.78 10.33 -12.33
N LYS A 293 10.54 10.05 -12.76
CA LYS A 293 9.59 11.12 -13.11
C LYS A 293 9.27 12.00 -11.92
N ALA A 294 9.10 11.42 -10.75
CA ALA A 294 8.89 12.19 -9.53
C ALA A 294 10.09 13.09 -9.21
N LYS A 295 11.33 12.60 -9.36
CA LYS A 295 12.54 13.42 -9.20
C LYS A 295 12.63 14.55 -10.19
N GLU A 296 12.30 14.30 -11.46
CA GLU A 296 12.25 15.32 -12.51
C GLU A 296 11.28 16.46 -12.13
N VAL A 297 10.01 16.12 -11.83
CA VAL A 297 8.97 17.14 -11.62
C VAL A 297 8.98 17.79 -10.23
N ILE A 298 9.51 17.11 -9.19
CA ILE A 298 9.63 17.67 -7.85
C ILE A 298 10.98 18.37 -7.67
N GLY A 299 12.04 17.87 -8.32
CA GLY A 299 13.39 18.43 -8.24
C GLY A 299 13.56 19.73 -9.00
N ASP A 300 12.93 19.84 -10.19
CA ASP A 300 13.01 21.05 -11.04
C ASP A 300 12.40 22.30 -10.38
N ASP A 301 11.57 22.16 -9.36
CA ASP A 301 10.98 23.26 -8.61
C ASP A 301 11.89 23.81 -7.49
N VAL A 302 13.15 23.35 -7.38
CA VAL A 302 14.07 23.67 -6.26
C VAL A 302 15.24 24.59 -6.69
N GLU A 303 15.35 24.95 -7.99
CA GLU A 303 16.31 25.94 -8.47
C GLU A 303 15.83 27.39 -8.35
#